data_f4a21417ff5513e6e04724a204cd818d
#
_entry.id   f4a21417ff5513e6e04724a204cd818d
#
_cell.length_a   1.000
_cell.length_b   1.000
_cell.length_c   1.000
_cell.angle_alpha   90.00
_cell.angle_beta   90.00
_cell.angle_gamma   90.00
#
_symmetry.space_group_name_H-M   'P 1'
#
loop_
_entity.id
_entity.type
_entity.pdbx_description
1 polymer ?
#
loop_
_entity_poly.entity_id
_entity_poly.type
_entity_poly.pdbx_seq_one_letter_code
_entity_poly.pdbx_strand_id
1 'polypeptide(L)'
;MSIENPSATEYIQHHMQHLQSLHQQVIVDFSVFNYDTLFFSILSLLVVFFVLRLGAKKATSGVPGKMQCAVEMLVEMVNNQAKSIVHGDRTYIAPLALTVFCWVTIMNCIDLIPVDFFPWLAGLIGINHLRPLPTADLNGTLGLSFGVLCLLFYYGIKVKGFSGFIIELFTAPFGKFPLLWPVNLLMNIIEYLAKFVSLGMRLFGNMYAGELVFFLIALLGGYMLEFGLFGGAAA
;
A
#
# COMPACT_ATOMS: atom_id res chain seq x y z
N MET A 1 -7.58 -32.41 -2.08
CA MET A 1 -7.07 -33.02 -3.32
C MET A 1 -5.60 -32.65 -3.37
N SER A 2 -4.69 -33.55 -2.98
CA SER A 2 -3.24 -33.37 -3.09
C SER A 2 -2.89 -33.48 -4.59
N ILE A 3 -2.64 -32.35 -5.24
CA ILE A 3 -2.13 -32.32 -6.59
C ILE A 3 -0.65 -32.66 -6.44
N GLU A 4 -0.29 -33.90 -6.73
CA GLU A 4 1.10 -34.31 -6.91
C GLU A 4 1.67 -33.56 -8.12
N ASN A 5 2.62 -32.65 -7.90
CA ASN A 5 3.31 -31.80 -8.88
C ASN A 5 2.40 -30.82 -9.66
N PRO A 6 1.91 -29.73 -9.02
CA PRO A 6 1.19 -28.69 -9.74
C PRO A 6 2.10 -28.03 -10.79
N SER A 7 1.57 -27.72 -11.97
CA SER A 7 2.31 -26.92 -12.94
C SER A 7 2.65 -25.55 -12.34
N ALA A 8 3.75 -24.92 -12.81
CA ALA A 8 4.18 -23.59 -12.30
C ALA A 8 3.02 -22.56 -12.36
N THR A 9 2.19 -22.63 -13.39
CA THR A 9 1.03 -21.77 -13.58
C THR A 9 -0.06 -22.03 -12.53
N GLU A 10 -0.35 -23.29 -12.24
CA GLU A 10 -1.35 -23.69 -11.24
C GLU A 10 -0.89 -23.30 -9.83
N TYR A 11 0.40 -23.46 -9.51
CA TYR A 11 0.98 -23.04 -8.25
C TYR A 11 0.79 -21.52 -8.04
N ILE A 12 1.17 -20.70 -9.02
CA ILE A 12 1.02 -19.24 -8.96
C ILE A 12 -0.47 -18.86 -8.83
N GLN A 13 -1.35 -19.44 -9.68
CA GLN A 13 -2.78 -19.14 -9.64
C GLN A 13 -3.41 -19.49 -8.29
N HIS A 14 -3.03 -20.61 -7.68
CA HIS A 14 -3.53 -21.01 -6.38
C HIS A 14 -3.15 -20.01 -5.27
N HIS A 15 -1.91 -19.51 -5.27
CA HIS A 15 -1.43 -18.57 -4.25
C HIS A 15 -1.91 -17.12 -4.49
N MET A 16 -2.33 -16.79 -5.72
CA MET A 16 -2.86 -15.46 -6.05
C MET A 16 -4.37 -15.32 -5.82
N GLN A 17 -5.07 -16.36 -5.36
CA GLN A 17 -6.50 -16.28 -5.06
C GLN A 17 -6.75 -15.56 -3.73
N HIS A 18 -7.66 -14.59 -3.75
CA HIS A 18 -8.15 -13.89 -2.55
C HIS A 18 -9.38 -14.57 -1.95
N LEU A 19 -9.58 -14.37 -0.64
CA LEU A 19 -10.82 -14.72 0.03
C LEU A 19 -11.89 -13.66 -0.30
N GLN A 20 -12.62 -13.87 -1.40
CA GLN A 20 -13.55 -12.91 -1.98
C GLN A 20 -14.99 -13.14 -1.56
N SER A 21 -15.78 -12.06 -1.44
CA SER A 21 -17.24 -12.14 -1.22
C SER A 21 -17.99 -12.67 -2.46
N LEU A 22 -17.51 -12.31 -3.65
CA LEU A 22 -18.04 -12.70 -4.96
C LEU A 22 -16.88 -12.96 -5.91
N HIS A 23 -17.07 -13.82 -6.92
CA HIS A 23 -16.06 -14.04 -7.95
C HIS A 23 -15.84 -12.76 -8.78
N GLN A 24 -14.63 -12.24 -8.77
CA GLN A 24 -14.24 -11.05 -9.54
C GLN A 24 -14.28 -11.35 -11.03
N GLN A 25 -15.06 -10.58 -11.80
CA GLN A 25 -15.21 -10.75 -13.26
C GLN A 25 -14.36 -9.75 -14.06
N VAL A 26 -13.95 -8.65 -13.46
CA VAL A 26 -13.18 -7.58 -14.10
C VAL A 26 -11.96 -7.24 -13.25
N ILE A 27 -10.89 -6.72 -13.84
CA ILE A 27 -9.64 -6.37 -13.16
C ILE A 27 -9.85 -5.39 -11.99
N VAL A 28 -10.80 -4.47 -12.12
CA VAL A 28 -11.23 -3.54 -11.07
C VAL A 28 -12.73 -3.73 -10.86
N ASP A 29 -13.12 -4.28 -9.73
CA ASP A 29 -14.53 -4.52 -9.39
C ASP A 29 -14.81 -4.04 -7.97
N PHE A 30 -15.43 -2.88 -7.84
CA PHE A 30 -15.76 -2.27 -6.54
C PHE A 30 -16.92 -2.98 -5.80
N SER A 31 -17.58 -3.95 -6.43
CA SER A 31 -18.63 -4.76 -5.79
C SER A 31 -18.07 -5.93 -5.00
N VAL A 32 -16.80 -6.29 -5.24
CA VAL A 32 -16.12 -7.42 -4.60
C VAL A 32 -15.29 -6.94 -3.41
N PHE A 33 -15.56 -7.50 -2.24
CA PHE A 33 -14.76 -7.26 -1.04
C PHE A 33 -13.78 -8.41 -0.81
N ASN A 34 -12.50 -8.09 -0.72
CA ASN A 34 -11.44 -9.01 -0.35
C ASN A 34 -11.27 -8.96 1.17
N TYR A 35 -11.77 -9.99 1.87
CA TYR A 35 -11.74 -10.03 3.35
C TYR A 35 -10.31 -10.13 3.90
N ASP A 36 -9.44 -10.84 3.22
CA ASP A 36 -8.02 -10.98 3.55
C ASP A 36 -7.29 -9.63 3.48
N THR A 37 -7.47 -8.89 2.38
CA THR A 37 -6.94 -7.54 2.20
C THR A 37 -7.36 -6.61 3.34
N LEU A 38 -8.64 -6.63 3.68
CA LEU A 38 -9.21 -5.77 4.73
C LEU A 38 -8.69 -6.16 6.12
N PHE A 39 -8.62 -7.46 6.40
CA PHE A 39 -8.11 -7.97 7.68
C PHE A 39 -6.64 -7.59 7.90
N PHE A 40 -5.76 -7.86 6.94
CA PHE A 40 -4.33 -7.53 7.06
C PHE A 40 -4.06 -6.03 7.05
N SER A 41 -4.87 -5.26 6.33
CA SER A 41 -4.79 -3.80 6.33
C SER A 41 -5.12 -3.22 7.72
N ILE A 42 -6.21 -3.66 8.35
CA ILE A 42 -6.58 -3.23 9.70
C ILE A 42 -5.56 -3.72 10.73
N LEU A 43 -5.09 -4.96 10.62
CA LEU A 43 -4.07 -5.52 11.50
C LEU A 43 -2.78 -4.68 11.44
N SER A 44 -2.33 -4.32 10.24
CA SER A 44 -1.17 -3.47 10.04
C SER A 44 -1.35 -2.09 10.68
N LEU A 45 -2.53 -1.49 10.54
CA LEU A 45 -2.85 -0.20 11.18
C LEU A 45 -2.82 -0.29 12.71
N LEU A 46 -3.35 -1.38 13.28
CA LEU A 46 -3.28 -1.62 14.72
C LEU A 46 -1.83 -1.77 15.20
N VAL A 47 -0.99 -2.49 14.46
CA VAL A 47 0.44 -2.63 14.78
C VAL A 47 1.12 -1.27 14.79
N VAL A 48 0.88 -0.42 13.76
CA VAL A 48 1.39 0.96 13.73
C VAL A 48 0.96 1.73 14.98
N PHE A 49 -0.33 1.68 15.30
CA PHE A 49 -0.88 2.38 16.45
C PHE A 49 -0.21 1.95 17.76
N PHE A 50 -0.05 0.64 17.97
CA PHE A 50 0.60 0.12 19.17
C PHE A 50 2.09 0.48 19.24
N VAL A 51 2.84 0.38 18.13
CA VAL A 51 4.26 0.73 18.08
C VAL A 51 4.47 2.22 18.39
N LEU A 52 3.73 3.10 17.73
CA LEU A 52 3.82 4.54 17.96
C LEU A 52 3.38 4.92 19.39
N ARG A 53 2.33 4.28 19.91
CA ARG A 53 1.86 4.50 21.29
C ARG A 53 2.87 4.03 22.32
N LEU A 54 3.53 2.89 22.11
CA LEU A 54 4.58 2.40 23.01
C LEU A 54 5.79 3.33 23.03
N GLY A 55 6.20 3.85 21.87
CA GLY A 55 7.25 4.87 21.78
C GLY A 55 6.87 6.15 22.52
N ALA A 56 5.64 6.66 22.30
CA ALA A 56 5.15 7.87 22.94
C ALA A 56 4.99 7.74 24.47
N LYS A 57 4.50 6.59 24.96
CA LYS A 57 4.36 6.36 26.43
C LYS A 57 5.69 6.29 27.18
N LYS A 58 6.75 5.85 26.50
CA LYS A 58 8.10 5.74 27.10
C LYS A 58 8.96 6.97 26.83
N ALA A 59 8.39 8.02 26.24
CA ALA A 59 9.11 9.25 25.94
C ALA A 59 9.55 9.95 27.25
N THR A 60 10.86 10.16 27.38
CA THR A 60 11.49 10.86 28.50
C THR A 60 12.31 12.02 27.96
N SER A 61 12.44 13.10 28.75
CA SER A 61 13.27 14.27 28.40
C SER A 61 14.77 14.03 28.54
N GLY A 62 15.18 12.85 29.04
CA GLY A 62 16.58 12.45 29.21
C GLY A 62 17.12 11.71 27.98
N VAL A 63 18.13 10.83 28.22
CA VAL A 63 18.69 10.00 27.14
C VAL A 63 17.62 9.01 26.64
N PRO A 64 17.25 9.07 25.34
CA PRO A 64 16.17 8.25 24.81
C PRO A 64 16.55 6.77 24.76
N GLY A 65 15.61 5.89 25.13
CA GLY A 65 15.75 4.46 24.92
C GLY A 65 15.70 4.08 23.42
N LYS A 66 16.16 2.90 23.05
CA LYS A 66 16.24 2.44 21.64
C LYS A 66 14.91 2.57 20.89
N MET A 67 13.78 2.19 21.51
CA MET A 67 12.44 2.30 20.89
C MET A 67 12.01 3.76 20.75
N GLN A 68 12.26 4.60 21.75
CA GLN A 68 11.99 6.02 21.69
C GLN A 68 12.78 6.68 20.57
N CYS A 69 14.08 6.41 20.48
CA CYS A 69 14.95 6.93 19.43
C CYS A 69 14.47 6.55 18.03
N ALA A 70 14.05 5.29 17.81
CA ALA A 70 13.51 4.84 16.53
C ALA A 70 12.23 5.61 16.13
N VAL A 71 11.29 5.77 17.07
CA VAL A 71 10.04 6.50 16.80
C VAL A 71 10.33 8.00 16.60
N GLU A 72 11.21 8.61 17.38
CA GLU A 72 11.60 10.03 17.22
C GLU A 72 12.25 10.27 15.86
N MET A 73 13.15 9.39 15.41
CA MET A 73 13.74 9.48 14.06
C MET A 73 12.69 9.43 12.95
N LEU A 74 11.70 8.55 13.07
CA LEU A 74 10.60 8.46 12.09
C LEU A 74 9.76 9.74 12.09
N VAL A 75 9.41 10.25 13.26
CA VAL A 75 8.64 11.50 13.42
C VAL A 75 9.42 12.69 12.86
N GLU A 76 10.72 12.77 13.15
CA GLU A 76 11.57 13.85 12.65
C GLU A 76 11.73 13.79 11.13
N MET A 77 11.97 12.61 10.58
CA MET A 77 12.07 12.40 9.13
C MET A 77 10.80 12.87 8.40
N VAL A 78 9.63 12.42 8.84
CA VAL A 78 8.35 12.80 8.21
C VAL A 78 8.06 14.29 8.43
N ASN A 79 8.34 14.84 9.60
CA ASN A 79 8.12 16.26 9.89
C ASN A 79 9.04 17.15 9.03
N ASN A 80 10.28 16.75 8.81
CA ASN A 80 11.21 17.47 7.94
C ASN A 80 10.75 17.44 6.48
N GLN A 81 10.24 16.29 6.00
CA GLN A 81 9.62 16.20 4.68
C GLN A 81 8.35 17.07 4.58
N ALA A 82 7.49 17.04 5.60
CA ALA A 82 6.30 17.89 5.63
C ALA A 82 6.67 19.39 5.64
N LYS A 83 7.76 19.77 6.31
CA LYS A 83 8.27 21.17 6.34
C LYS A 83 8.76 21.64 4.97
N SER A 84 9.36 20.77 4.18
CA SER A 84 9.87 21.12 2.85
C SER A 84 8.77 21.35 1.82
N ILE A 85 7.59 20.72 2.03
CA ILE A 85 6.48 20.73 1.05
C ILE A 85 5.39 21.73 1.47
N VAL A 86 5.03 21.75 2.76
CA VAL A 86 3.89 22.54 3.27
C VAL A 86 4.39 23.79 4.01
N HIS A 87 4.13 24.95 3.45
CA HIS A 87 4.51 26.25 4.01
C HIS A 87 3.45 26.87 4.96
N GLY A 88 2.46 26.08 5.42
CA GLY A 88 1.38 26.53 6.29
C GLY A 88 1.26 25.71 7.57
N ASP A 89 0.05 25.65 8.14
CA ASP A 89 -0.27 24.86 9.32
C ASP A 89 -0.14 23.36 9.04
N ARG A 90 0.75 22.71 9.75
CA ARG A 90 1.14 21.30 9.58
C ARG A 90 0.65 20.38 10.67
N THR A 91 -0.10 20.92 11.62
CA THR A 91 -0.53 20.22 12.84
C THR A 91 -1.27 18.92 12.54
N TYR A 92 -2.03 18.88 11.44
CA TYR A 92 -2.76 17.68 11.03
C TYR A 92 -2.05 16.88 9.91
N ILE A 93 -1.32 17.56 9.03
CA ILE A 93 -0.69 16.93 7.85
C ILE A 93 0.48 16.04 8.25
N ALA A 94 1.33 16.49 9.17
CA ALA A 94 2.49 15.72 9.58
C ALA A 94 2.14 14.41 10.31
N PRO A 95 1.22 14.38 11.31
CA PRO A 95 0.78 13.12 11.92
C PRO A 95 0.05 12.19 10.96
N LEU A 96 -0.75 12.75 10.04
CA LEU A 96 -1.44 11.96 9.01
C LEU A 96 -0.43 11.30 8.07
N ALA A 97 0.54 12.06 7.57
CA ALA A 97 1.60 11.56 6.71
C ALA A 97 2.43 10.47 7.41
N LEU A 98 2.75 10.66 8.70
CA LEU A 98 3.43 9.65 9.52
C LEU A 98 2.63 8.35 9.61
N THR A 99 1.33 8.46 9.88
CA THR A 99 0.45 7.29 10.02
C THR A 99 0.37 6.53 8.71
N VAL A 100 0.11 7.21 7.59
CA VAL A 100 0.02 6.58 6.26
C VAL A 100 1.36 5.96 5.85
N PHE A 101 2.48 6.66 6.09
CA PHE A 101 3.82 6.17 5.79
C PHE A 101 4.11 4.87 6.56
N CYS A 102 3.93 4.87 7.88
CA CYS A 102 4.16 3.70 8.71
C CYS A 102 3.21 2.54 8.34
N TRP A 103 1.95 2.86 8.06
CA TRP A 103 0.94 1.87 7.69
C TRP A 103 1.31 1.15 6.39
N VAL A 104 1.59 1.90 5.32
CA VAL A 104 2.03 1.33 4.04
C VAL A 104 3.34 0.57 4.20
N THR A 105 4.29 1.09 4.99
CA THR A 105 5.56 0.41 5.26
C THR A 105 5.35 -0.95 5.91
N ILE A 106 4.49 -1.06 6.93
CA ILE A 106 4.20 -2.34 7.59
C ILE A 106 3.48 -3.30 6.64
N MET A 107 2.50 -2.82 5.86
CA MET A 107 1.84 -3.66 4.84
C MET A 107 2.85 -4.25 3.85
N ASN A 108 3.82 -3.45 3.41
CA ASN A 108 4.87 -3.90 2.48
C ASN A 108 5.90 -4.81 3.17
N CYS A 109 6.16 -4.65 4.48
CA CYS A 109 7.04 -5.55 5.23
C CYS A 109 6.46 -6.96 5.38
N ILE A 110 5.14 -7.14 5.29
CA ILE A 110 4.50 -8.45 5.30
C ILE A 110 4.95 -9.30 4.10
N ASP A 111 5.24 -8.67 2.97
CA ASP A 111 5.74 -9.34 1.75
C ASP A 111 7.14 -9.97 1.92
N LEU A 112 7.91 -9.50 2.88
CA LEU A 112 9.23 -10.09 3.19
C LEU A 112 9.13 -11.44 3.93
N ILE A 113 7.95 -11.82 4.40
CA ILE A 113 7.71 -13.11 5.04
C ILE A 113 7.57 -14.18 3.95
N PRO A 114 8.14 -15.38 4.12
CA PRO A 114 8.04 -16.45 3.13
C PRO A 114 6.59 -16.69 2.69
N VAL A 115 6.38 -16.82 1.38
CA VAL A 115 5.05 -16.90 0.73
C VAL A 115 4.18 -18.02 1.32
N ASP A 116 4.79 -19.15 1.66
CA ASP A 116 4.09 -20.33 2.17
C ASP A 116 3.73 -20.23 3.66
N PHE A 117 4.27 -19.26 4.42
CA PHE A 117 4.09 -19.16 5.86
C PHE A 117 2.62 -18.92 6.25
N PHE A 118 1.95 -17.96 5.62
CA PHE A 118 0.56 -17.62 5.94
C PHE A 118 -0.44 -18.69 5.45
N PRO A 119 -0.32 -19.23 4.21
CA PRO A 119 -1.14 -20.36 3.79
C PRO A 119 -0.98 -21.60 4.68
N TRP A 120 0.25 -21.90 5.13
CA TRP A 120 0.51 -22.97 6.08
C TRP A 120 -0.21 -22.73 7.41
N LEU A 121 -0.11 -21.52 7.98
CA LEU A 121 -0.79 -21.15 9.22
C LEU A 121 -2.32 -21.19 9.06
N ALA A 122 -2.85 -20.73 7.93
CA ALA A 122 -4.27 -20.74 7.59
C ALA A 122 -4.80 -22.18 7.44
N GLY A 123 -4.00 -23.08 6.90
CA GLY A 123 -4.32 -24.50 6.79
C GLY A 123 -4.58 -25.18 8.13
N LEU A 124 -3.90 -24.73 9.22
CA LEU A 124 -4.17 -25.23 10.58
C LEU A 124 -5.56 -24.83 11.10
N ILE A 125 -6.16 -23.78 10.56
CA ILE A 125 -7.47 -23.24 10.95
C ILE A 125 -8.55 -23.70 9.95
N GLY A 126 -8.16 -24.42 8.87
CA GLY A 126 -9.08 -24.90 7.83
C GLY A 126 -9.42 -23.87 6.74
N ILE A 127 -8.62 -22.79 6.61
CA ILE A 127 -8.77 -21.80 5.56
C ILE A 127 -7.83 -22.19 4.40
N ASN A 128 -8.40 -22.48 3.23
CA ASN A 128 -7.63 -23.00 2.09
C ASN A 128 -6.88 -21.92 1.28
N HIS A 129 -7.36 -20.68 1.33
CA HIS A 129 -6.79 -19.55 0.57
C HIS A 129 -6.66 -18.33 1.48
N LEU A 130 -5.45 -17.85 1.67
CA LEU A 130 -5.17 -16.63 2.42
C LEU A 130 -4.02 -15.88 1.77
N ARG A 131 -4.29 -14.68 1.26
CA ARG A 131 -3.29 -13.81 0.66
C ARG A 131 -3.05 -12.59 1.56
N PRO A 132 -1.90 -12.52 2.26
CA PRO A 132 -1.67 -11.53 3.30
C PRO A 132 -1.18 -10.16 2.78
N LEU A 133 -1.24 -9.89 1.46
CA LEU A 133 -0.71 -8.68 0.83
C LEU A 133 -1.81 -7.69 0.43
N PRO A 134 -2.20 -6.74 1.32
CA PRO A 134 -3.22 -5.73 0.98
C PRO A 134 -2.82 -4.79 -0.15
N THR A 135 -1.52 -4.51 -0.31
CA THR A 135 -0.98 -3.61 -1.34
C THR A 135 -0.79 -4.28 -2.71
N ALA A 136 -0.89 -5.61 -2.79
CA ALA A 136 -0.94 -6.34 -4.05
C ALA A 136 -2.37 -6.50 -4.60
N ASP A 137 -3.37 -5.93 -3.93
CA ASP A 137 -4.75 -5.83 -4.42
C ASP A 137 -4.98 -4.46 -5.06
N LEU A 138 -5.36 -4.46 -6.35
CA LEU A 138 -5.60 -3.24 -7.12
C LEU A 138 -6.79 -2.45 -6.56
N ASN A 139 -7.86 -3.11 -6.10
CA ASN A 139 -9.00 -2.45 -5.48
C ASN A 139 -8.60 -1.73 -4.19
N GLY A 140 -7.78 -2.38 -3.36
CA GLY A 140 -7.26 -1.82 -2.11
C GLY A 140 -6.36 -0.60 -2.33
N THR A 141 -5.41 -0.70 -3.28
CA THR A 141 -4.48 0.40 -3.58
C THR A 141 -5.15 1.59 -4.26
N LEU A 142 -6.12 1.35 -5.16
CA LEU A 142 -6.94 2.42 -5.73
C LEU A 142 -7.84 3.06 -4.66
N GLY A 143 -8.40 2.28 -3.74
CA GLY A 143 -9.16 2.80 -2.60
C GLY A 143 -8.32 3.72 -1.70
N LEU A 144 -7.09 3.32 -1.38
CA LEU A 144 -6.14 4.15 -0.63
C LEU A 144 -5.81 5.46 -1.38
N SER A 145 -5.51 5.35 -2.68
CA SER A 145 -5.23 6.50 -3.53
C SER A 145 -6.42 7.46 -3.62
N PHE A 146 -7.65 6.94 -3.69
CA PHE A 146 -8.86 7.75 -3.65
C PHE A 146 -9.01 8.48 -2.31
N GLY A 147 -8.72 7.81 -1.19
CA GLY A 147 -8.70 8.44 0.13
C GLY A 147 -7.70 9.61 0.19
N VAL A 148 -6.49 9.44 -0.36
CA VAL A 148 -5.49 10.51 -0.45
C VAL A 148 -5.97 11.66 -1.35
N LEU A 149 -6.64 11.36 -2.46
CA LEU A 149 -7.24 12.38 -3.33
C LEU A 149 -8.32 13.18 -2.60
N CYS A 150 -9.21 12.54 -1.84
CA CYS A 150 -10.21 13.22 -1.01
C CYS A 150 -9.55 14.13 0.04
N LEU A 151 -8.49 13.68 0.68
CA LEU A 151 -7.72 14.49 1.62
C LEU A 151 -7.06 15.70 0.93
N LEU A 152 -6.55 15.54 -0.28
CA LEU A 152 -5.97 16.63 -1.07
C LEU A 152 -7.02 17.70 -1.37
N PHE A 153 -8.24 17.32 -1.78
CA PHE A 153 -9.34 18.27 -1.97
C PHE A 153 -9.75 18.94 -0.65
N TYR A 154 -9.91 18.17 0.41
CA TYR A 154 -10.28 18.70 1.71
C TYR A 154 -9.29 19.76 2.22
N TYR A 155 -7.98 19.45 2.20
CA TYR A 155 -6.97 20.42 2.62
C TYR A 155 -6.79 21.58 1.65
N GLY A 156 -6.94 21.34 0.34
CA GLY A 156 -6.96 22.41 -0.67
C GLY A 156 -8.04 23.45 -0.37
N ILE A 157 -9.24 22.99 -0.06
CA ILE A 157 -10.37 23.86 0.30
C ILE A 157 -10.14 24.52 1.66
N LYS A 158 -9.63 23.78 2.65
CA LYS A 158 -9.42 24.31 4.01
C LYS A 158 -8.36 25.42 4.07
N VAL A 159 -7.28 25.30 3.29
CA VAL A 159 -6.17 26.26 3.28
C VAL A 159 -6.48 27.48 2.42
N LYS A 160 -7.05 27.30 1.23
CA LYS A 160 -7.29 28.37 0.24
C LYS A 160 -8.69 28.97 0.31
N GLY A 161 -9.59 28.34 1.06
CA GLY A 161 -11.02 28.63 1.03
C GLY A 161 -11.68 28.07 -0.23
N PHE A 162 -12.99 27.87 -0.16
CA PHE A 162 -13.77 27.31 -1.29
C PHE A 162 -13.65 28.16 -2.56
N SER A 163 -13.79 29.49 -2.43
CA SER A 163 -13.66 30.41 -3.56
C SER A 163 -12.24 30.43 -4.14
N GLY A 164 -11.20 30.42 -3.27
CA GLY A 164 -9.81 30.41 -3.71
C GLY A 164 -9.46 29.13 -4.47
N PHE A 165 -9.95 28.01 -4.01
CA PHE A 165 -9.76 26.71 -4.67
C PHE A 165 -10.41 26.66 -6.05
N ILE A 166 -11.65 27.15 -6.19
CA ILE A 166 -12.33 27.21 -7.49
C ILE A 166 -11.63 28.16 -8.44
N ILE A 167 -11.25 29.35 -7.97
CA ILE A 167 -10.52 30.32 -8.81
C ILE A 167 -9.19 29.71 -9.29
N GLU A 168 -8.47 29.04 -8.43
CA GLU A 168 -7.23 28.38 -8.81
C GLU A 168 -7.46 27.31 -9.89
N LEU A 169 -8.53 26.52 -9.76
CA LEU A 169 -8.89 25.47 -10.72
C LEU A 169 -9.10 26.03 -12.15
N PHE A 170 -9.59 27.27 -12.25
CA PHE A 170 -9.83 27.94 -13.54
C PHE A 170 -8.66 28.83 -14.00
N THR A 171 -7.76 29.25 -13.10
CA THR A 171 -6.68 30.19 -13.44
C THR A 171 -5.32 29.54 -13.55
N ALA A 172 -5.07 28.40 -12.88
CA ALA A 172 -3.82 27.68 -13.00
C ALA A 172 -3.94 26.60 -14.11
N PRO A 173 -2.86 26.31 -14.89
CA PRO A 173 -1.52 26.92 -14.84
C PRO A 173 -1.33 28.17 -15.74
N PHE A 174 -2.19 28.41 -16.75
CA PHE A 174 -1.92 29.37 -17.81
C PHE A 174 -2.35 30.83 -17.51
N GLY A 175 -2.96 31.08 -16.34
CA GLY A 175 -3.33 32.43 -15.89
C GLY A 175 -4.80 32.79 -16.07
N LYS A 176 -5.14 34.08 -15.80
CA LYS A 176 -6.53 34.57 -15.65
C LYS A 176 -7.27 34.88 -16.96
N PHE A 177 -6.73 34.53 -18.11
CA PHE A 177 -7.37 34.83 -19.39
C PHE A 177 -8.65 33.99 -19.55
N PRO A 178 -9.84 34.60 -19.78
CA PRO A 178 -11.12 33.86 -19.82
C PRO A 178 -11.18 32.77 -20.88
N LEU A 179 -10.51 32.99 -22.02
CA LEU A 179 -10.42 32.00 -23.10
C LEU A 179 -9.67 30.71 -22.71
N LEU A 180 -8.77 30.78 -21.70
CA LEU A 180 -7.97 29.66 -21.23
C LEU A 180 -8.64 28.88 -20.07
N TRP A 181 -9.75 29.35 -19.52
CA TRP A 181 -10.46 28.68 -18.42
C TRP A 181 -10.82 27.23 -18.69
N PRO A 182 -11.42 26.86 -19.85
CA PRO A 182 -11.73 25.47 -20.12
C PRO A 182 -10.49 24.62 -20.25
N VAL A 183 -9.39 25.17 -20.79
CA VAL A 183 -8.10 24.47 -20.91
C VAL A 183 -7.47 24.26 -19.53
N ASN A 184 -7.49 25.29 -18.68
CA ASN A 184 -6.99 25.17 -17.29
C ASN A 184 -7.77 24.13 -16.49
N LEU A 185 -9.10 24.15 -16.59
CA LEU A 185 -9.95 23.16 -15.92
C LEU A 185 -9.63 21.73 -16.38
N LEU A 186 -9.51 21.52 -17.69
CA LEU A 186 -9.18 20.22 -18.26
C LEU A 186 -7.80 19.73 -17.77
N MET A 187 -6.81 20.61 -17.77
CA MET A 187 -5.45 20.28 -17.28
C MET A 187 -5.44 19.93 -15.80
N ASN A 188 -6.18 20.66 -14.97
CA ASN A 188 -6.29 20.35 -13.55
C ASN A 188 -7.02 19.00 -13.30
N ILE A 189 -8.10 18.72 -14.05
CA ILE A 189 -8.77 17.41 -13.95
C ILE A 189 -7.81 16.28 -14.33
N ILE A 190 -7.07 16.43 -15.43
CA ILE A 190 -6.05 15.44 -15.85
C ILE A 190 -4.98 15.28 -14.77
N GLU A 191 -4.51 16.38 -14.17
CA GLU A 191 -3.51 16.34 -13.10
C GLU A 191 -3.99 15.57 -11.87
N TYR A 192 -5.22 15.82 -11.40
CA TYR A 192 -5.80 15.09 -10.27
C TYR A 192 -6.02 13.60 -10.57
N LEU A 193 -6.53 13.28 -11.77
CA LEU A 193 -6.66 11.89 -12.22
C LEU A 193 -5.30 11.20 -12.34
N ALA A 194 -4.30 11.89 -12.89
CA ALA A 194 -2.94 11.37 -13.01
C ALA A 194 -2.33 11.10 -11.63
N LYS A 195 -2.51 11.99 -10.64
CA LYS A 195 -2.07 11.77 -9.26
C LYS A 195 -2.74 10.56 -8.62
N PHE A 196 -4.06 10.43 -8.80
CA PHE A 196 -4.84 9.31 -8.30
C PHE A 196 -4.35 7.97 -8.87
N VAL A 197 -4.31 7.86 -10.20
CA VAL A 197 -3.90 6.63 -10.89
C VAL A 197 -2.42 6.33 -10.60
N SER A 198 -1.54 7.33 -10.66
CA SER A 198 -0.10 7.14 -10.44
C SER A 198 0.21 6.61 -9.04
N LEU A 199 -0.48 7.12 -8.01
CA LEU A 199 -0.27 6.65 -6.63
C LEU A 199 -0.76 5.20 -6.45
N GLY A 200 -1.98 4.89 -6.90
CA GLY A 200 -2.56 3.56 -6.80
C GLY A 200 -1.76 2.51 -7.57
N MET A 201 -1.43 2.82 -8.83
CA MET A 201 -0.64 1.91 -9.67
C MET A 201 0.80 1.75 -9.20
N ARG A 202 1.40 2.77 -8.58
CA ARG A 202 2.74 2.67 -8.00
C ARG A 202 2.78 1.70 -6.84
N LEU A 203 1.81 1.79 -5.92
CA LEU A 203 1.73 0.88 -4.77
C LEU A 203 1.45 -0.55 -5.23
N PHE A 204 0.44 -0.73 -6.09
CA PHE A 204 0.10 -2.03 -6.66
C PHE A 204 1.26 -2.63 -7.46
N GLY A 205 1.82 -1.88 -8.41
CA GLY A 205 2.83 -2.40 -9.33
C GLY A 205 4.10 -2.86 -8.64
N ASN A 206 4.56 -2.11 -7.61
CA ASN A 206 5.74 -2.49 -6.85
C ASN A 206 5.54 -3.80 -6.08
N MET A 207 4.39 -3.96 -5.40
CA MET A 207 4.11 -5.15 -4.61
C MET A 207 3.77 -6.36 -5.48
N TYR A 208 2.93 -6.19 -6.48
CA TYR A 208 2.57 -7.26 -7.42
C TYR A 208 3.79 -7.81 -8.17
N ALA A 209 4.67 -6.93 -8.63
CA ALA A 209 5.91 -7.34 -9.28
C ALA A 209 6.86 -8.06 -8.31
N GLY A 210 6.98 -7.58 -7.06
CA GLY A 210 7.76 -8.22 -6.00
C GLY A 210 7.24 -9.62 -5.70
N GLU A 211 5.94 -9.77 -5.49
CA GLU A 211 5.28 -11.05 -5.24
C GLU A 211 5.53 -12.06 -6.36
N LEU A 212 5.39 -11.65 -7.62
CA LEU A 212 5.70 -12.53 -8.76
C LEU A 212 7.16 -12.98 -8.78
N VAL A 213 8.10 -12.08 -8.45
CA VAL A 213 9.53 -12.46 -8.36
C VAL A 213 9.76 -13.47 -7.25
N PHE A 214 9.13 -13.31 -6.07
CA PHE A 214 9.22 -14.28 -4.99
C PHE A 214 8.65 -15.65 -5.38
N PHE A 215 7.50 -15.71 -6.07
CA PHE A 215 6.96 -16.95 -6.61
C PHE A 215 7.92 -17.61 -7.60
N LEU A 216 8.54 -16.85 -8.50
CA LEU A 216 9.51 -17.39 -9.45
C LEU A 216 10.75 -17.93 -8.77
N ILE A 217 11.26 -17.25 -7.72
CA ILE A 217 12.39 -17.71 -6.92
C ILE A 217 12.04 -19.01 -6.18
N ALA A 218 10.85 -19.08 -5.58
CA ALA A 218 10.38 -20.29 -4.89
C ALA A 218 10.28 -21.50 -5.84
N LEU A 219 9.70 -21.30 -7.04
CA LEU A 219 9.62 -22.33 -8.07
C LEU A 219 11.01 -22.76 -8.55
N LEU A 220 11.90 -21.81 -8.84
CA LEU A 220 13.26 -22.12 -9.27
C LEU A 220 14.04 -22.86 -8.20
N GLY A 221 13.89 -22.46 -6.93
CA GLY A 221 14.48 -23.14 -5.77
C GLY A 221 13.99 -24.58 -5.62
N GLY A 222 12.67 -24.80 -5.80
CA GLY A 222 12.08 -26.15 -5.82
C GLY A 222 12.68 -27.02 -6.90
N TYR A 223 12.74 -26.54 -8.14
CA TYR A 223 13.35 -27.27 -9.26
C TYR A 223 14.83 -27.56 -9.03
N MET A 224 15.60 -26.61 -8.47
CA MET A 224 17.04 -26.85 -8.18
C MET A 224 17.26 -27.89 -7.09
N LEU A 225 16.38 -27.94 -6.08
CA LEU A 225 16.43 -28.97 -5.05
C LEU A 225 16.08 -30.35 -5.59
N GLU A 226 15.09 -30.48 -6.45
CA GLU A 226 14.75 -31.74 -7.13
C GLU A 226 15.88 -32.21 -8.03
N PHE A 227 16.43 -31.34 -8.88
CA PHE A 227 17.59 -31.69 -9.74
C PHE A 227 18.84 -32.02 -8.94
N GLY A 228 19.12 -31.31 -7.83
CA GLY A 228 20.26 -31.54 -6.96
C GLY A 228 20.17 -32.86 -6.17
N LEU A 229 18.98 -33.27 -5.75
CA LEU A 229 18.72 -34.50 -5.02
C LEU A 229 18.70 -35.75 -5.95
N PHE A 230 18.19 -35.60 -7.18
CA PHE A 230 18.10 -36.71 -8.13
C PHE A 230 19.28 -36.77 -9.14
N GLY A 231 19.94 -35.63 -9.43
CA GLY A 231 21.11 -35.57 -10.30
C GLY A 231 22.36 -36.22 -9.68
N GLY A 232 22.43 -36.29 -8.34
CA GLY A 232 23.52 -36.99 -7.63
C GLY A 232 23.37 -38.53 -7.54
N ALA A 233 22.21 -39.08 -7.90
CA ALA A 233 21.95 -40.52 -7.87
C ALA A 233 22.07 -41.20 -9.24
N ALA A 234 22.36 -40.45 -10.31
CA ALA A 234 22.50 -40.97 -11.69
C ALA A 234 23.92 -40.82 -12.25
N ALA A 235 24.90 -40.43 -11.44
CA ALA A 235 26.35 -40.50 -11.71
C ALA A 235 27.01 -41.49 -10.76
#